data_ec7f1a5ccb4365e489543814ff481ec7
#
_entry.id   ec7f1a5ccb4365e489543814ff481ec7
#
_cell.length_a   1.000
_cell.length_b   1.000
_cell.length_c   1.000
_cell.angle_alpha   90.00
_cell.angle_beta   90.00
_cell.angle_gamma   90.00
#
_symmetry.space_group_name_H-M   'P 1'
#
loop_
_entity.id
_entity.type
_entity.pdbx_description
1 polymer ?
#
loop_
_entity_poly.entity_id
_entity_poly.type
_entity_poly.pdbx_seq_one_letter_code
_entity_poly.pdbx_strand_id
1 'polypeptide(L)'
;MEKKQLKRLPVGIQTYSEVKELGCLYVDKTEYIWNMIHLGKYIFLSRPRRFGKSLLCSTLQAYFEGRKELFKDTFIGSKEKEWTEFPVLRFGMSTAKHCNKEELELELSNKLTAYESIYGKGAADEVKPNQRLQGLIERAHAKTGHKVVVLIDEYDAPLLDVVHKKENLEVLRQVMRNFYSPLKDSDPHLEFLFITGITKFSQLSIFSELNNLKNISMRPDYAAVCGITVEEMLTQMSDYVDDFAEHRRVTREVAIAQLKRQYDGYHFTWPSPGIFNPYSLLNAFQDHQFTNYWFASGTPTYLIEMLRKFDTLPTDISGMEGGADDFDAPTEGMTTIMPLLYQSGYVTIKDYDEDFNSYTLGIPNNEVRIGLTKALVPSYVMPNTLIVNNTARNIARHLTKDDINGALSLLQTFLGTVPYCNGTNTEGHYQQVLYIIFTLVSDYFADVEIHTPTGRVDIVLQTKTTLYLFELKLDKSAQAAMNQIDLKDYKQKFALCGLPIVKVGINFDSEKRTISDWKIE
;
A
#
# COMPACT_ATOMS: atom_id res chain seq x y z
N MET A 1 7.23 -39.13 -7.48
CA MET A 1 7.60 -38.41 -6.25
C MET A 1 6.31 -38.06 -5.53
N GLU A 2 6.16 -38.46 -4.27
CA GLU A 2 5.01 -38.04 -3.48
C GLU A 2 5.00 -36.50 -3.41
N LYS A 3 3.87 -35.86 -3.78
CA LYS A 3 3.75 -34.41 -3.63
C LYS A 3 3.84 -34.10 -2.13
N LYS A 4 4.83 -33.32 -1.74
CA LYS A 4 4.98 -32.82 -0.37
C LYS A 4 3.73 -32.03 -0.04
N GLN A 5 3.03 -32.41 1.01
CA GLN A 5 1.83 -31.68 1.42
C GLN A 5 2.23 -30.29 1.92
N LEU A 6 1.80 -29.24 1.20
CA LEU A 6 2.04 -27.84 1.60
C LEU A 6 1.29 -27.52 2.89
N LYS A 7 1.89 -26.71 3.75
CA LYS A 7 1.19 -26.13 4.91
C LYS A 7 0.06 -25.23 4.42
N ARG A 8 -0.99 -25.11 5.22
CA ARG A 8 -2.04 -24.14 4.94
C ARG A 8 -1.50 -22.71 4.93
N LEU A 9 -1.91 -21.88 3.98
CA LEU A 9 -1.60 -20.45 3.97
C LEU A 9 -2.52 -19.71 4.95
N PRO A 10 -2.00 -18.76 5.75
CA PRO A 10 -2.78 -18.03 6.76
C PRO A 10 -3.59 -16.86 6.16
N VAL A 11 -4.28 -17.09 5.04
CA VAL A 11 -5.10 -16.06 4.40
C VAL A 11 -6.24 -15.66 5.33
N GLY A 12 -6.29 -14.36 5.68
CA GLY A 12 -7.30 -13.80 6.58
C GLY A 12 -7.06 -14.03 8.08
N ILE A 13 -6.00 -14.75 8.47
CA ILE A 13 -5.66 -15.00 9.88
C ILE A 13 -4.69 -13.92 10.36
N GLN A 14 -5.05 -13.23 11.45
CA GLN A 14 -4.27 -12.12 12.02
C GLN A 14 -3.73 -12.44 13.43
N THR A 15 -4.07 -13.60 13.97
CA THR A 15 -3.70 -14.02 15.32
C THR A 15 -2.57 -15.04 15.23
N TYR A 16 -1.41 -14.73 15.82
CA TYR A 16 -0.22 -15.56 15.75
C TYR A 16 -0.43 -16.95 16.35
N SER A 17 -1.08 -17.04 17.52
CA SER A 17 -1.40 -18.34 18.13
C SER A 17 -2.22 -19.20 17.20
N GLU A 18 -3.26 -18.65 16.55
CA GLU A 18 -4.09 -19.38 15.59
C GLU A 18 -3.27 -19.86 14.38
N VAL A 19 -2.36 -19.04 13.84
CA VAL A 19 -1.46 -19.44 12.75
C VAL A 19 -0.62 -20.65 13.14
N LYS A 20 -0.09 -20.68 14.37
CA LYS A 20 0.73 -21.77 14.87
C LYS A 20 -0.09 -23.02 15.22
N GLU A 21 -1.23 -22.85 15.89
CA GLU A 21 -2.11 -23.94 16.31
C GLU A 21 -2.75 -24.66 15.11
N LEU A 22 -3.09 -23.94 14.05
CA LEU A 22 -3.57 -24.53 12.79
C LEU A 22 -2.48 -25.09 11.88
N GLY A 23 -1.21 -25.00 12.29
CA GLY A 23 -0.07 -25.46 11.51
C GLY A 23 0.12 -24.70 10.19
N CYS A 24 -0.36 -23.46 10.10
CA CYS A 24 -0.20 -22.63 8.91
C CYS A 24 1.27 -22.26 8.67
N LEU A 25 1.56 -21.84 7.43
CA LEU A 25 2.84 -21.22 7.12
C LEU A 25 2.97 -19.90 7.90
N TYR A 26 4.09 -19.70 8.54
CA TYR A 26 4.50 -18.44 9.14
C TYR A 26 5.87 -18.03 8.57
N VAL A 27 5.92 -16.89 7.90
CA VAL A 27 7.19 -16.28 7.49
C VAL A 27 7.77 -15.60 8.72
N ASP A 28 8.90 -16.11 9.21
CA ASP A 28 9.45 -15.73 10.51
C ASP A 28 9.97 -14.28 10.50
N LYS A 29 9.34 -13.42 11.29
CA LYS A 29 9.70 -12.01 11.53
C LYS A 29 10.20 -11.78 12.96
N THR A 30 10.44 -12.84 13.73
CA THR A 30 10.72 -12.70 15.15
C THR A 30 12.12 -12.15 15.44
N GLU A 31 13.05 -12.12 14.47
CA GLU A 31 14.30 -11.39 14.58
C GLU A 31 14.06 -9.88 14.70
N TYR A 32 13.13 -9.33 13.91
CA TYR A 32 12.73 -7.92 14.02
C TYR A 32 12.09 -7.61 15.38
N ILE A 33 11.30 -8.56 15.92
CA ILE A 33 10.71 -8.43 17.26
C ILE A 33 11.81 -8.38 18.31
N TRP A 34 12.77 -9.31 18.24
CA TRP A 34 13.93 -9.34 19.13
C TRP A 34 14.69 -8.02 19.12
N ASN A 35 15.02 -7.52 17.95
CA ASN A 35 15.71 -6.24 17.81
C ASN A 35 14.87 -5.07 18.31
N MET A 36 13.54 -5.10 18.10
CA MET A 36 12.60 -4.04 18.49
C MET A 36 12.50 -3.89 20.00
N ILE A 37 12.37 -4.98 20.74
CA ILE A 37 12.26 -4.95 22.21
C ILE A 37 13.57 -4.50 22.88
N HIS A 38 14.72 -4.65 22.20
CA HIS A 38 16.02 -4.16 22.67
C HIS A 38 16.34 -2.73 22.16
N LEU A 39 15.59 -2.21 21.19
CA LEU A 39 15.79 -0.87 20.64
C LEU A 39 15.32 0.22 21.61
N GLY A 40 14.24 -0.03 22.31
CA GLY A 40 13.64 0.92 23.26
C GLY A 40 12.24 0.53 23.68
N LYS A 41 11.73 1.26 24.66
CA LYS A 41 10.47 0.97 25.32
C LYS A 41 9.23 1.42 24.55
N TYR A 42 9.35 2.50 23.76
CA TYR A 42 8.23 3.15 23.07
C TYR A 42 8.48 3.09 21.56
N ILE A 43 7.69 2.30 20.85
CA ILE A 43 7.90 2.03 19.41
C ILE A 43 6.65 2.39 18.62
N PHE A 44 6.86 3.08 17.49
CA PHE A 44 5.82 3.39 16.51
C PHE A 44 6.17 2.81 15.15
N LEU A 45 5.18 2.17 14.49
CA LEU A 45 5.28 1.63 13.14
C LEU A 45 4.05 1.97 12.31
N SER A 46 4.23 2.67 11.20
CA SER A 46 3.20 2.80 10.16
C SER A 46 3.51 1.89 8.98
N ARG A 47 2.48 1.25 8.43
CA ARG A 47 2.55 0.47 7.18
C ARG A 47 1.17 0.52 6.49
N PRO A 48 1.10 0.42 5.17
CA PRO A 48 -0.17 0.32 4.46
C PRO A 48 -1.04 -0.82 4.98
N ARG A 49 -2.31 -0.82 4.57
CA ARG A 49 -3.23 -1.93 4.90
C ARG A 49 -2.72 -3.26 4.35
N ARG A 50 -3.04 -4.36 5.05
CA ARG A 50 -2.73 -5.74 4.62
C ARG A 50 -1.25 -6.12 4.60
N PHE A 51 -0.37 -5.37 5.26
CA PHE A 51 1.06 -5.69 5.38
C PHE A 51 1.42 -6.58 6.56
N GLY A 52 0.45 -6.98 7.41
CA GLY A 52 0.69 -7.88 8.53
C GLY A 52 0.95 -7.18 9.87
N LYS A 53 0.58 -5.89 10.02
CA LYS A 53 0.69 -5.15 11.29
C LYS A 53 0.00 -5.85 12.46
N SER A 54 -1.24 -6.28 12.26
CA SER A 54 -2.03 -6.95 13.30
C SER A 54 -1.45 -8.32 13.68
N LEU A 55 -0.84 -9.04 12.72
CA LEU A 55 -0.10 -10.27 13.01
C LEU A 55 1.16 -9.97 13.83
N LEU A 56 1.93 -8.92 13.48
CA LEU A 56 3.08 -8.47 14.26
C LEU A 56 2.67 -8.09 15.69
N CYS A 57 1.58 -7.33 15.84
CA CYS A 57 1.02 -6.97 17.14
C CYS A 57 0.60 -8.21 17.95
N SER A 58 -0.02 -9.20 17.30
CA SER A 58 -0.37 -10.48 17.93
C SER A 58 0.83 -11.34 18.28
N THR A 59 1.90 -11.27 17.49
CA THR A 59 3.16 -11.99 17.79
C THR A 59 3.84 -11.37 19.01
N LEU A 60 3.90 -10.03 19.09
CA LEU A 60 4.36 -9.30 20.29
C LEU A 60 3.55 -9.68 21.53
N GLN A 61 2.21 -9.75 21.41
CA GLN A 61 1.35 -10.19 22.49
C GLN A 61 1.74 -11.59 22.99
N ALA A 62 1.82 -12.55 22.08
CA ALA A 62 2.18 -13.94 22.45
C ALA A 62 3.56 -14.03 23.09
N TYR A 63 4.53 -13.21 22.64
CA TYR A 63 5.86 -13.14 23.24
C TYR A 63 5.82 -12.62 24.67
N PHE A 64 5.18 -11.48 24.91
CA PHE A 64 5.09 -10.89 26.24
C PHE A 64 4.15 -11.66 27.20
N GLU A 65 3.24 -12.47 26.68
CA GLU A 65 2.45 -13.41 27.47
C GLU A 65 3.24 -14.69 27.84
N GLY A 66 4.52 -14.78 27.47
CA GLY A 66 5.38 -15.91 27.79
C GLY A 66 5.03 -17.21 27.03
N ARG A 67 4.29 -17.15 25.91
CA ARG A 67 3.80 -18.31 25.15
C ARG A 67 4.92 -19.04 24.38
N LYS A 68 5.95 -19.50 25.10
CA LYS A 68 7.16 -20.15 24.56
C LYS A 68 6.87 -21.25 23.54
N GLU A 69 5.82 -22.03 23.76
CA GLU A 69 5.43 -23.15 22.91
C GLU A 69 5.15 -22.75 21.45
N LEU A 70 4.74 -21.50 21.21
CA LEU A 70 4.44 -20.98 19.86
C LEU A 70 5.69 -20.60 19.08
N PHE A 71 6.83 -20.43 19.76
CA PHE A 71 8.07 -19.86 19.18
C PHE A 71 9.17 -20.91 18.92
N LYS A 72 8.90 -22.21 19.09
CA LYS A 72 9.93 -23.28 19.00
C LYS A 72 10.77 -23.21 17.72
N ASP A 73 10.14 -22.94 16.57
CA ASP A 73 10.77 -22.95 15.26
C ASP A 73 10.99 -21.53 14.73
N THR A 74 11.31 -20.57 15.59
CA THR A 74 11.52 -19.17 15.22
C THR A 74 12.87 -18.66 15.74
N PHE A 75 13.32 -17.52 15.17
CA PHE A 75 14.55 -16.88 15.61
C PHE A 75 14.52 -16.57 17.11
N ILE A 76 13.45 -15.91 17.58
CA ILE A 76 13.33 -15.52 19.00
C ILE A 76 13.29 -16.75 19.92
N GLY A 77 12.66 -17.84 19.49
CA GLY A 77 12.62 -19.09 20.23
C GLY A 77 14.00 -19.72 20.43
N SER A 78 14.97 -19.45 19.54
CA SER A 78 16.36 -19.89 19.66
C SER A 78 17.22 -18.96 20.54
N LYS A 79 16.79 -17.70 20.73
CA LYS A 79 17.55 -16.66 21.45
C LYS A 79 17.07 -16.46 22.88
N GLU A 80 15.74 -16.42 23.07
CA GLU A 80 15.12 -16.13 24.35
C GLU A 80 15.26 -17.30 25.32
N LYS A 81 15.77 -17.01 26.52
CA LYS A 81 15.95 -17.99 27.58
C LYS A 81 14.92 -17.85 28.69
N GLU A 82 14.55 -16.59 28.98
CA GLU A 82 13.65 -16.21 30.06
C GLU A 82 12.30 -15.75 29.51
N TRP A 83 11.34 -16.66 29.52
CA TRP A 83 9.99 -16.37 29.01
C TRP A 83 9.13 -15.80 30.13
N THR A 84 9.37 -14.51 30.44
CA THR A 84 8.63 -13.80 31.48
C THR A 84 7.22 -13.48 31.01
N GLU A 85 6.23 -13.77 31.86
CA GLU A 85 4.83 -13.44 31.61
C GLU A 85 4.53 -12.03 32.08
N PHE A 86 4.31 -11.11 31.15
CA PHE A 86 3.89 -9.75 31.44
C PHE A 86 2.37 -9.57 31.28
N PRO A 87 1.72 -8.68 32.04
CA PRO A 87 0.36 -8.28 31.75
C PRO A 87 0.31 -7.49 30.44
N VAL A 88 -0.44 -7.98 29.45
CA VAL A 88 -0.55 -7.37 28.12
C VAL A 88 -1.93 -6.74 27.94
N LEU A 89 -1.97 -5.45 27.65
CA LEU A 89 -3.17 -4.71 27.28
C LEU A 89 -3.12 -4.42 25.76
N ARG A 90 -3.89 -5.15 24.96
CA ARG A 90 -3.96 -4.94 23.51
C ARG A 90 -5.26 -4.25 23.13
N PHE A 91 -5.15 -3.12 22.41
CA PHE A 91 -6.28 -2.34 21.91
C PHE A 91 -6.26 -2.33 20.38
N GLY A 92 -7.24 -3.01 19.74
CA GLY A 92 -7.53 -2.86 18.31
C GLY A 92 -8.56 -1.75 18.12
N MET A 93 -8.26 -0.73 17.32
CA MET A 93 -9.09 0.47 17.22
C MET A 93 -10.04 0.46 16.01
N SER A 94 -10.02 -0.59 15.18
CA SER A 94 -10.82 -0.71 13.94
C SER A 94 -12.14 -1.47 14.11
N THR A 95 -12.54 -1.80 15.33
CA THR A 95 -13.66 -2.72 15.59
C THR A 95 -15.03 -2.12 15.33
N ALA A 96 -15.19 -0.81 15.34
CA ALA A 96 -16.45 -0.14 15.04
C ALA A 96 -16.21 1.14 14.23
N LYS A 97 -17.22 1.57 13.45
CA LYS A 97 -17.21 2.89 12.80
C LYS A 97 -17.74 3.91 13.78
N HIS A 98 -16.89 4.88 14.10
CA HIS A 98 -17.24 5.94 15.05
C HIS A 98 -17.59 7.20 14.28
N CYS A 99 -18.80 7.73 14.50
CA CYS A 99 -19.26 8.96 13.88
C CYS A 99 -19.22 10.17 14.82
N ASN A 100 -19.17 9.92 16.13
CA ASN A 100 -19.20 10.97 17.16
C ASN A 100 -18.40 10.56 18.40
N LYS A 101 -18.29 11.51 19.33
CA LYS A 101 -17.51 11.38 20.57
C LYS A 101 -18.05 10.28 21.49
N GLU A 102 -19.35 10.23 21.66
CA GLU A 102 -20.05 9.35 22.60
C GLU A 102 -19.83 7.89 22.22
N GLU A 103 -19.92 7.59 20.93
CA GLU A 103 -19.66 6.24 20.39
C GLU A 103 -18.21 5.80 20.62
N LEU A 104 -17.24 6.71 20.37
CA LEU A 104 -15.83 6.40 20.57
C LEU A 104 -15.51 6.21 22.06
N GLU A 105 -15.99 7.09 22.94
CA GLU A 105 -15.78 6.96 24.40
C GLU A 105 -16.42 5.68 24.96
N LEU A 106 -17.59 5.28 24.44
CA LEU A 106 -18.25 4.03 24.82
C LEU A 106 -17.43 2.81 24.39
N GLU A 107 -16.91 2.82 23.16
CA GLU A 107 -16.08 1.71 22.65
C GLU A 107 -14.77 1.58 23.45
N LEU A 108 -14.10 2.69 23.74
CA LEU A 108 -12.92 2.71 24.60
C LEU A 108 -13.23 2.15 26.00
N SER A 109 -14.39 2.54 26.55
CA SER A 109 -14.85 2.07 27.85
C SER A 109 -15.12 0.56 27.84
N ASN A 110 -15.72 0.02 26.79
CA ASN A 110 -15.97 -1.41 26.63
C ASN A 110 -14.68 -2.23 26.58
N LYS A 111 -13.67 -1.73 25.84
CA LYS A 111 -12.33 -2.37 25.77
C LYS A 111 -11.65 -2.41 27.13
N LEU A 112 -11.72 -1.34 27.90
CA LEU A 112 -11.16 -1.27 29.26
C LEU A 112 -11.89 -2.24 30.20
N THR A 113 -13.22 -2.35 30.11
CA THR A 113 -14.03 -3.24 30.96
C THR A 113 -13.60 -4.70 30.87
N ALA A 114 -13.18 -5.17 29.68
CA ALA A 114 -12.68 -6.53 29.50
C ALA A 114 -11.42 -6.78 30.37
N TYR A 115 -10.49 -5.84 30.41
CA TYR A 115 -9.28 -5.96 31.25
C TYR A 115 -9.51 -5.68 32.71
N GLU A 116 -10.47 -4.80 33.05
CA GLU A 116 -10.87 -4.55 34.44
C GLU A 116 -11.48 -5.82 35.09
N SER A 117 -12.10 -6.69 34.31
CA SER A 117 -12.56 -7.98 34.82
C SER A 117 -11.40 -8.87 35.27
N ILE A 118 -10.21 -8.71 34.68
CA ILE A 118 -9.00 -9.47 34.98
C ILE A 118 -8.20 -8.81 36.11
N TYR A 119 -7.93 -7.50 35.99
CA TYR A 119 -7.01 -6.79 36.88
C TYR A 119 -7.69 -6.00 38.01
N GLY A 120 -9.00 -5.92 38.00
CA GLY A 120 -9.82 -5.20 38.98
C GLY A 120 -10.39 -3.90 38.44
N LYS A 121 -11.55 -3.52 38.95
CA LYS A 121 -12.19 -2.23 38.64
C LYS A 121 -11.52 -1.10 39.42
N GLY A 122 -11.54 0.09 38.83
CA GLY A 122 -11.08 1.31 39.45
C GLY A 122 -11.99 1.85 40.55
N ALA A 123 -11.55 2.92 41.19
CA ALA A 123 -12.34 3.67 42.15
C ALA A 123 -13.55 4.36 41.46
N ALA A 124 -14.52 4.80 42.23
CA ALA A 124 -15.76 5.39 41.71
C ALA A 124 -15.56 6.69 40.90
N ASP A 125 -14.43 7.35 41.07
CA ASP A 125 -14.01 8.57 40.38
C ASP A 125 -13.26 8.31 39.05
N GLU A 126 -12.86 7.08 38.77
CA GLU A 126 -12.30 6.67 37.47
C GLU A 126 -13.42 6.52 36.42
N VAL A 127 -14.02 7.62 36.01
CA VAL A 127 -15.20 7.58 35.09
C VAL A 127 -14.79 7.65 33.63
N LYS A 128 -13.79 8.48 33.30
CA LYS A 128 -13.37 8.72 31.91
C LYS A 128 -12.41 7.63 31.41
N PRO A 129 -12.42 7.30 30.10
CA PRO A 129 -11.54 6.26 29.54
C PRO A 129 -10.04 6.46 29.85
N ASN A 130 -9.53 7.69 29.86
CA ASN A 130 -8.14 7.99 30.20
C ASN A 130 -7.81 7.67 31.67
N GLN A 131 -8.67 8.06 32.60
CA GLN A 131 -8.49 7.76 34.04
C GLN A 131 -8.51 6.24 34.28
N ARG A 132 -9.47 5.56 33.65
CA ARG A 132 -9.59 4.09 33.70
C ARG A 132 -8.36 3.39 33.14
N LEU A 133 -7.80 3.89 32.01
CA LEU A 133 -6.58 3.32 31.40
C LEU A 133 -5.40 3.45 32.37
N GLN A 134 -5.20 4.63 32.97
CA GLN A 134 -4.13 4.85 33.95
C GLN A 134 -4.27 3.90 35.15
N GLY A 135 -5.43 3.92 35.81
CA GLY A 135 -5.66 3.05 36.97
C GLY A 135 -5.59 1.57 36.63
N LEU A 136 -6.00 1.15 35.41
CA LEU A 136 -5.86 -0.23 34.94
C LEU A 136 -4.40 -0.64 34.83
N ILE A 137 -3.52 0.21 34.27
CA ILE A 137 -2.08 -0.06 34.16
C ILE A 137 -1.46 -0.21 35.57
N GLU A 138 -1.78 0.68 36.48
CA GLU A 138 -1.28 0.62 37.86
C GLU A 138 -1.75 -0.66 38.57
N ARG A 139 -3.03 -1.03 38.46
CA ARG A 139 -3.60 -2.24 39.07
C ARG A 139 -3.02 -3.52 38.45
N ALA A 140 -2.83 -3.56 37.12
CA ALA A 140 -2.24 -4.72 36.46
C ALA A 140 -0.80 -4.94 36.93
N HIS A 141 0.01 -3.88 37.05
CA HIS A 141 1.37 -3.93 37.61
C HIS A 141 1.34 -4.39 39.07
N ALA A 142 0.53 -3.78 39.92
CA ALA A 142 0.43 -4.15 41.32
C ALA A 142 -0.01 -5.61 41.55
N LYS A 143 -0.95 -6.10 40.72
CA LYS A 143 -1.48 -7.47 40.83
C LYS A 143 -0.49 -8.54 40.39
N THR A 144 0.29 -8.27 39.34
CA THR A 144 1.18 -9.27 38.74
C THR A 144 2.62 -9.17 39.24
N GLY A 145 3.03 -8.03 39.78
CA GLY A 145 4.41 -7.70 40.12
C GLY A 145 5.29 -7.40 38.90
N HIS A 146 4.75 -7.49 37.68
CA HIS A 146 5.43 -7.21 36.43
C HIS A 146 4.87 -5.94 35.77
N LYS A 147 5.74 -5.15 35.13
CA LYS A 147 5.34 -3.98 34.37
C LYS A 147 4.43 -4.38 33.21
N VAL A 148 3.60 -3.45 32.77
CA VAL A 148 2.55 -3.67 31.77
C VAL A 148 3.08 -3.45 30.36
N VAL A 149 2.69 -4.31 29.44
CA VAL A 149 2.88 -4.13 28.00
C VAL A 149 1.59 -3.59 27.40
N VAL A 150 1.69 -2.49 26.65
CA VAL A 150 0.55 -1.90 25.93
C VAL A 150 0.79 -2.01 24.43
N LEU A 151 -0.17 -2.61 23.73
CA LEU A 151 -0.13 -2.79 22.28
C LEU A 151 -1.35 -2.12 21.65
N ILE A 152 -1.14 -1.15 20.78
CA ILE A 152 -2.22 -0.39 20.12
C ILE A 152 -2.15 -0.66 18.62
N ASP A 153 -3.16 -1.35 18.11
CA ASP A 153 -3.28 -1.72 16.69
C ASP A 153 -4.29 -0.81 16.01
N GLU A 154 -3.94 -0.31 14.81
CA GLU A 154 -4.76 0.59 13.99
C GLU A 154 -5.23 1.85 14.76
N TYR A 155 -4.29 2.51 15.47
CA TYR A 155 -4.57 3.65 16.34
C TYR A 155 -5.33 4.79 15.64
N ASP A 156 -5.17 4.92 14.34
CA ASP A 156 -5.72 5.96 13.47
C ASP A 156 -7.09 5.61 12.86
N ALA A 157 -7.56 4.38 13.01
CA ALA A 157 -8.81 3.93 12.40
C ALA A 157 -10.02 4.82 12.74
N PRO A 158 -10.26 5.26 14.00
CA PRO A 158 -11.38 6.13 14.33
C PRO A 158 -11.35 7.49 13.62
N LEU A 159 -10.15 7.98 13.29
CA LEU A 159 -9.96 9.27 12.62
C LEU A 159 -10.10 9.15 11.10
N LEU A 160 -9.64 8.02 10.52
CA LEU A 160 -9.77 7.74 9.09
C LEU A 160 -11.23 7.65 8.65
N ASP A 161 -12.12 7.16 9.50
CA ASP A 161 -13.55 7.06 9.21
C ASP A 161 -14.24 8.42 9.05
N VAL A 162 -13.70 9.47 9.67
CA VAL A 162 -14.29 10.83 9.68
C VAL A 162 -13.39 11.89 9.03
N VAL A 163 -12.32 11.50 8.37
CA VAL A 163 -11.32 12.43 7.79
C VAL A 163 -11.94 13.46 6.83
N HIS A 164 -13.06 13.12 6.20
CA HIS A 164 -13.83 14.01 5.32
C HIS A 164 -14.78 14.98 6.07
N LYS A 165 -14.99 14.81 7.39
CA LYS A 165 -15.86 15.62 8.25
C LYS A 165 -15.01 16.38 9.26
N LYS A 166 -14.53 17.57 8.90
CA LYS A 166 -13.57 18.35 9.70
C LYS A 166 -13.97 18.56 11.17
N GLU A 167 -15.24 18.84 11.44
CA GLU A 167 -15.74 19.07 12.79
C GLU A 167 -15.64 17.80 13.64
N ASN A 168 -16.07 16.65 13.11
CA ASN A 168 -16.00 15.38 13.82
C ASN A 168 -14.55 14.93 13.99
N LEU A 169 -13.70 15.17 12.99
CA LEU A 169 -12.28 14.80 13.04
C LEU A 169 -11.58 15.46 14.24
N GLU A 170 -11.80 16.76 14.47
CA GLU A 170 -11.17 17.48 15.58
C GLU A 170 -11.65 16.97 16.95
N VAL A 171 -12.95 16.69 17.07
CA VAL A 171 -13.54 16.15 18.30
C VAL A 171 -12.99 14.76 18.60
N LEU A 172 -12.98 13.84 17.62
CA LEU A 172 -12.48 12.48 17.82
C LEU A 172 -10.96 12.47 18.07
N ARG A 173 -10.21 13.37 17.44
CA ARG A 173 -8.79 13.57 17.72
C ARG A 173 -8.56 13.92 19.20
N GLN A 174 -9.34 14.84 19.74
CA GLN A 174 -9.23 15.23 21.15
C GLN A 174 -9.56 14.06 22.10
N VAL A 175 -10.53 13.21 21.75
CA VAL A 175 -10.83 11.99 22.52
C VAL A 175 -9.65 11.04 22.51
N MET A 176 -9.05 10.78 21.33
CA MET A 176 -7.90 9.89 21.19
C MET A 176 -6.67 10.43 21.92
N ARG A 177 -6.40 11.73 21.79
CA ARG A 177 -5.32 12.39 22.54
C ARG A 177 -5.49 12.21 24.05
N ASN A 178 -6.68 12.48 24.57
CA ASN A 178 -6.98 12.29 25.98
C ASN A 178 -6.80 10.83 26.41
N PHE A 179 -7.23 9.87 25.56
CA PHE A 179 -7.11 8.45 25.87
C PHE A 179 -5.66 7.98 25.98
N TYR A 180 -4.77 8.50 25.12
CA TYR A 180 -3.36 8.09 25.11
C TYR A 180 -2.47 8.90 26.07
N SER A 181 -2.93 10.05 26.58
CA SER A 181 -2.12 10.93 27.45
C SER A 181 -1.57 10.24 28.71
N PRO A 182 -2.32 9.33 29.38
CA PRO A 182 -1.80 8.65 30.58
C PRO A 182 -0.61 7.74 30.33
N LEU A 183 -0.36 7.30 29.08
CA LEU A 183 0.76 6.41 28.77
C LEU A 183 2.12 7.02 29.10
N LYS A 184 2.23 8.37 29.07
CA LYS A 184 3.44 9.08 29.48
C LYS A 184 3.67 8.99 30.99
N ASP A 185 2.64 9.31 31.76
CA ASP A 185 2.73 9.34 33.22
C ASP A 185 2.82 7.94 33.80
N SER A 186 2.37 6.94 33.05
CA SER A 186 2.48 5.51 33.41
C SER A 186 3.85 4.90 33.14
N ASP A 187 4.87 5.70 32.72
CA ASP A 187 6.22 5.18 32.41
C ASP A 187 6.81 4.23 33.47
N PRO A 188 6.71 4.50 34.79
CA PRO A 188 7.22 3.60 35.83
C PRO A 188 6.56 2.21 35.83
N HIS A 189 5.33 2.12 35.29
CA HIS A 189 4.50 0.93 35.27
C HIS A 189 4.53 0.19 33.92
N LEU A 190 5.10 0.79 32.87
CA LEU A 190 5.17 0.18 31.54
C LEU A 190 6.48 -0.55 31.34
N GLU A 191 6.42 -1.72 30.70
CA GLU A 191 7.55 -2.47 30.16
C GLU A 191 7.80 -2.09 28.72
N PHE A 192 6.75 -2.12 27.90
CA PHE A 192 6.83 -1.87 26.46
C PHE A 192 5.53 -1.24 25.95
N LEU A 193 5.67 -0.33 25.01
CA LEU A 193 4.56 0.27 24.26
C LEU A 193 4.81 0.15 22.78
N PHE A 194 3.89 -0.51 22.07
CA PHE A 194 3.90 -0.59 20.61
C PHE A 194 2.64 0.01 20.04
N ILE A 195 2.80 0.95 19.10
CA ILE A 195 1.70 1.63 18.43
C ILE A 195 1.84 1.42 16.93
N THR A 196 0.77 0.97 16.28
CA THR A 196 0.76 0.80 14.83
C THR A 196 -0.51 1.30 14.17
N GLY A 197 -0.37 1.79 12.93
CA GLY A 197 -1.45 2.31 12.09
C GLY A 197 -1.06 2.39 10.62
N ILE A 198 -1.89 3.07 9.85
CA ILE A 198 -1.67 3.30 8.42
C ILE A 198 -0.98 4.65 8.23
N THR A 199 -1.57 5.70 8.81
CA THR A 199 -1.15 7.08 8.63
C THR A 199 -0.32 7.56 9.82
N LYS A 200 0.42 8.63 9.63
CA LYS A 200 0.99 9.43 10.71
C LYS A 200 0.02 10.55 11.07
N PHE A 201 -1.19 10.22 11.50
CA PHE A 201 -2.08 11.23 12.06
C PHE A 201 -1.34 11.94 13.19
N SER A 202 -0.93 13.15 12.89
CA SER A 202 -0.18 14.06 13.73
C SER A 202 0.42 13.39 15.00
N GLN A 203 1.60 12.77 14.84
CA GLN A 203 2.46 12.50 16.00
C GLN A 203 2.54 13.73 16.90
N LEU A 204 2.39 14.93 16.30
CA LEU A 204 2.41 16.21 16.98
C LEU A 204 1.16 16.50 17.81
N SER A 205 -0.02 15.94 17.53
CA SER A 205 -1.22 16.26 18.31
C SER A 205 -1.74 15.15 19.21
N ILE A 206 -1.63 13.87 18.78
CA ILE A 206 -2.09 12.73 19.60
C ILE A 206 -0.98 12.26 20.56
N PHE A 207 0.26 12.23 20.07
CA PHE A 207 1.41 11.75 20.82
C PHE A 207 2.42 12.85 21.17
N SER A 208 2.02 14.14 21.10
CA SER A 208 2.89 15.26 21.45
C SER A 208 3.52 15.15 22.84
N GLU A 209 2.89 14.38 23.70
CA GLU A 209 3.36 14.14 25.07
C GLU A 209 4.33 12.95 25.16
N LEU A 210 4.32 12.02 24.17
CA LEU A 210 5.23 10.86 24.10
C LEU A 210 6.51 11.19 23.32
N ASN A 211 7.32 12.10 23.83
CA ASN A 211 8.53 12.60 23.16
C ASN A 211 9.60 11.53 22.91
N ASN A 212 9.51 10.39 23.58
CA ASN A 212 10.45 9.27 23.51
C ASN A 212 9.97 8.15 22.56
N LEU A 213 8.88 8.36 21.81
CA LEU A 213 8.36 7.39 20.84
C LEU A 213 9.31 7.25 19.65
N LYS A 214 9.94 6.09 19.52
CA LYS A 214 10.84 5.78 18.39
C LYS A 214 10.05 5.33 17.18
N ASN A 215 10.04 6.16 16.15
CA ASN A 215 9.45 5.81 14.87
C ASN A 215 10.42 4.93 14.06
N ILE A 216 10.00 3.69 13.78
CA ILE A 216 10.78 2.72 12.99
C ILE A 216 10.29 2.57 11.56
N SER A 217 9.32 3.37 11.12
CA SER A 217 8.66 3.21 9.82
C SER A 217 9.61 3.33 8.63
N MET A 218 10.57 4.27 8.68
CA MET A 218 11.58 4.46 7.62
C MET A 218 12.98 3.98 8.01
N ARG A 219 13.13 3.27 9.12
CA ARG A 219 14.46 2.76 9.50
C ARG A 219 14.85 1.55 8.63
N PRO A 220 16.09 1.53 8.08
CA PRO A 220 16.59 0.42 7.26
C PRO A 220 16.49 -0.94 7.95
N ASP A 221 16.83 -1.00 9.24
CA ASP A 221 16.79 -2.21 10.06
C ASP A 221 15.40 -2.83 10.17
N TYR A 222 14.33 -2.07 9.90
CA TYR A 222 12.92 -2.49 9.99
C TYR A 222 12.18 -2.40 8.66
N ALA A 223 12.89 -2.26 7.53
CA ALA A 223 12.28 -2.17 6.21
C ALA A 223 11.33 -3.35 5.94
N ALA A 224 11.74 -4.56 6.29
CA ALA A 224 11.01 -5.80 6.04
C ALA A 224 10.32 -6.40 7.28
N VAL A 225 10.13 -5.63 8.36
CA VAL A 225 9.42 -6.09 9.58
C VAL A 225 7.98 -6.54 9.28
N CYS A 226 7.35 -5.94 8.29
CA CYS A 226 6.06 -6.32 7.73
C CYS A 226 6.21 -6.56 6.23
N GLY A 227 5.38 -7.45 5.68
CA GLY A 227 5.49 -7.86 4.29
C GLY A 227 6.38 -9.09 4.10
N ILE A 228 6.65 -9.46 2.86
CA ILE A 228 7.46 -10.62 2.49
C ILE A 228 8.50 -10.16 1.47
N THR A 229 9.79 -10.44 1.71
CA THR A 229 10.85 -10.15 0.74
C THR A 229 10.94 -11.25 -0.32
N VAL A 230 11.63 -10.97 -1.43
CA VAL A 230 11.94 -11.99 -2.44
C VAL A 230 12.75 -13.13 -1.83
N GLU A 231 13.71 -12.84 -0.96
CA GLU A 231 14.53 -13.85 -0.29
C GLU A 231 13.67 -14.75 0.60
N GLU A 232 12.78 -14.18 1.42
CA GLU A 232 11.86 -14.96 2.26
C GLU A 232 10.90 -15.81 1.42
N MET A 233 10.38 -15.28 0.31
CA MET A 233 9.56 -16.06 -0.62
C MET A 233 10.33 -17.26 -1.18
N LEU A 234 11.59 -17.07 -1.59
CA LEU A 234 12.41 -18.13 -2.19
C LEU A 234 12.91 -19.16 -1.17
N THR A 235 13.09 -18.77 0.09
CA THR A 235 13.61 -19.66 1.15
C THR A 235 12.49 -20.33 1.94
N GLN A 236 11.50 -19.57 2.40
CA GLN A 236 10.44 -20.07 3.28
C GLN A 236 9.16 -20.50 2.54
N MET A 237 8.99 -20.06 1.28
CA MET A 237 7.82 -20.35 0.45
C MET A 237 8.18 -21.02 -0.88
N SER A 238 9.38 -21.60 -0.98
CA SER A 238 9.91 -22.22 -2.21
C SER A 238 8.93 -23.20 -2.84
N ASP A 239 8.36 -24.10 -2.02
CA ASP A 239 7.43 -25.14 -2.50
C ASP A 239 6.13 -24.54 -3.07
N TYR A 240 5.68 -23.36 -2.59
CA TYR A 240 4.51 -22.65 -3.13
C TYR A 240 4.82 -21.98 -4.47
N VAL A 241 6.05 -21.51 -4.67
CA VAL A 241 6.50 -20.96 -5.95
C VAL A 241 6.49 -22.06 -7.02
N ASP A 242 6.96 -23.27 -6.66
CA ASP A 242 6.97 -24.41 -7.57
C ASP A 242 5.55 -24.87 -7.92
N ASP A 243 4.69 -24.99 -6.91
CA ASP A 243 3.27 -25.35 -7.09
C ASP A 243 2.54 -24.32 -7.96
N PHE A 244 2.77 -23.03 -7.73
CA PHE A 244 2.22 -21.94 -8.55
C PHE A 244 2.69 -22.01 -9.99
N ALA A 245 3.99 -22.26 -10.24
CA ALA A 245 4.57 -22.38 -11.58
C ALA A 245 3.97 -23.58 -12.34
N GLU A 246 3.83 -24.74 -11.66
CA GLU A 246 3.20 -25.94 -12.22
C GLU A 246 1.75 -25.68 -12.68
N HIS A 247 0.93 -25.08 -11.80
CA HIS A 247 -0.47 -24.76 -12.12
C HIS A 247 -0.61 -23.74 -13.25
N ARG A 248 0.33 -22.76 -13.31
CA ARG A 248 0.37 -21.76 -14.38
C ARG A 248 1.00 -22.27 -15.68
N ARG A 249 1.59 -23.47 -15.66
CA ARG A 249 2.30 -24.09 -16.80
C ARG A 249 3.43 -23.20 -17.33
N VAL A 250 4.19 -22.59 -16.43
CA VAL A 250 5.36 -21.75 -16.73
C VAL A 250 6.58 -22.28 -15.98
N THR A 251 7.78 -21.81 -16.34
CA THR A 251 8.97 -22.13 -15.55
C THR A 251 8.96 -21.37 -14.22
N ARG A 252 9.72 -21.86 -13.25
CA ARG A 252 9.88 -21.22 -11.94
C ARG A 252 10.35 -19.76 -12.07
N GLU A 253 11.32 -19.50 -12.94
CA GLU A 253 11.88 -18.17 -13.18
C GLU A 253 10.81 -17.20 -13.72
N VAL A 254 9.99 -17.69 -14.66
CA VAL A 254 8.87 -16.91 -15.21
C VAL A 254 7.82 -16.63 -14.13
N ALA A 255 7.50 -17.62 -13.29
CA ALA A 255 6.56 -17.44 -12.19
C ALA A 255 7.06 -16.38 -11.20
N ILE A 256 8.35 -16.45 -10.80
CA ILE A 256 8.97 -15.46 -9.91
C ILE A 256 8.92 -14.06 -10.52
N ALA A 257 9.31 -13.92 -11.80
CA ALA A 257 9.28 -12.62 -12.48
C ALA A 257 7.86 -12.04 -12.55
N GLN A 258 6.85 -12.87 -12.84
CA GLN A 258 5.45 -12.45 -12.85
C GLN A 258 4.94 -12.05 -11.47
N LEU A 259 5.25 -12.82 -10.41
CA LEU A 259 4.89 -12.50 -9.03
C LEU A 259 5.51 -11.16 -8.59
N LYS A 260 6.81 -10.97 -8.88
CA LYS A 260 7.51 -9.70 -8.58
C LYS A 260 6.84 -8.53 -9.29
N ARG A 261 6.61 -8.63 -10.60
CA ARG A 261 5.96 -7.57 -11.37
C ARG A 261 4.58 -7.22 -10.84
N GLN A 262 3.82 -8.22 -10.37
CA GLN A 262 2.44 -8.04 -9.95
C GLN A 262 2.30 -7.51 -8.53
N TYR A 263 3.13 -7.97 -7.56
CA TYR A 263 2.88 -7.76 -6.14
C TYR A 263 4.07 -7.25 -5.33
N ASP A 264 5.30 -7.27 -5.88
CA ASP A 264 6.52 -6.77 -5.22
C ASP A 264 6.69 -5.25 -5.43
N GLY A 265 7.78 -4.70 -4.92
CA GLY A 265 8.27 -3.36 -5.23
C GLY A 265 7.87 -2.29 -4.24
N TYR A 266 7.35 -2.64 -3.06
CA TYR A 266 7.24 -1.69 -1.97
C TYR A 266 8.60 -1.48 -1.30
N HIS A 267 8.96 -0.22 -1.07
CA HIS A 267 10.12 0.19 -0.31
C HIS A 267 9.72 1.23 0.73
N PHE A 268 10.05 0.97 1.99
CA PHE A 268 9.74 1.85 3.11
C PHE A 268 10.95 2.66 3.60
N THR A 269 12.09 2.42 3.01
CA THR A 269 13.34 3.18 3.13
C THR A 269 14.16 2.94 1.87
N TRP A 270 15.27 3.65 1.68
CA TRP A 270 16.13 3.45 0.53
C TRP A 270 17.61 3.56 0.91
N PRO A 271 18.49 2.68 0.40
CA PRO A 271 18.12 1.44 -0.33
C PRO A 271 17.51 0.37 0.61
N SER A 272 16.61 -0.46 0.06
CA SER A 272 16.04 -1.61 0.78
C SER A 272 15.62 -2.70 -0.21
N PRO A 273 15.43 -3.96 0.23
CA PRO A 273 14.82 -4.97 -0.62
C PRO A 273 13.38 -4.57 -0.99
N GLY A 274 12.92 -5.01 -2.16
CA GLY A 274 11.52 -4.94 -2.53
C GLY A 274 10.68 -5.86 -1.64
N ILE A 275 9.46 -5.41 -1.31
CA ILE A 275 8.57 -6.09 -0.37
C ILE A 275 7.24 -6.40 -1.06
N PHE A 276 6.86 -7.66 -1.05
CA PHE A 276 5.52 -8.10 -1.45
C PHE A 276 4.48 -7.68 -0.42
N ASN A 277 3.31 -7.28 -0.91
CA ASN A 277 2.12 -7.27 -0.06
C ASN A 277 1.75 -8.72 0.30
N PRO A 278 1.74 -9.10 1.60
CA PRO A 278 1.51 -10.50 1.99
C PRO A 278 0.12 -10.99 1.60
N TYR A 279 -0.89 -10.12 1.71
CA TYR A 279 -2.26 -10.50 1.39
C TYR A 279 -2.42 -10.89 -0.07
N SER A 280 -1.84 -10.11 -0.99
CA SER A 280 -1.90 -10.40 -2.41
C SER A 280 -1.07 -11.63 -2.78
N LEU A 281 0.14 -11.76 -2.24
CA LEU A 281 1.00 -12.91 -2.51
C LEU A 281 0.40 -14.23 -2.03
N LEU A 282 -0.14 -14.27 -0.80
CA LEU A 282 -0.74 -15.47 -0.23
C LEU A 282 -2.00 -15.89 -0.99
N ASN A 283 -2.87 -14.93 -1.36
CA ASN A 283 -4.05 -15.24 -2.18
C ASN A 283 -3.65 -15.72 -3.58
N ALA A 284 -2.62 -15.14 -4.20
CA ALA A 284 -2.14 -15.60 -5.50
C ALA A 284 -1.67 -17.06 -5.44
N PHE A 285 -0.93 -17.44 -4.41
CA PHE A 285 -0.53 -18.82 -4.20
C PHE A 285 -1.72 -19.75 -3.94
N GLN A 286 -2.70 -19.31 -3.15
CA GLN A 286 -3.89 -20.11 -2.86
C GLN A 286 -4.75 -20.35 -4.10
N ASP A 287 -4.97 -19.30 -4.91
CA ASP A 287 -5.88 -19.33 -6.06
C ASP A 287 -5.18 -19.70 -7.37
N HIS A 288 -3.84 -19.74 -7.40
CA HIS A 288 -2.99 -19.93 -8.60
C HIS A 288 -3.29 -18.91 -9.72
N GLN A 289 -3.70 -17.69 -9.33
CA GLN A 289 -4.13 -16.65 -10.26
C GLN A 289 -3.51 -15.29 -9.89
N PHE A 290 -3.38 -14.42 -10.91
CA PHE A 290 -3.08 -13.02 -10.72
C PHE A 290 -4.39 -12.23 -10.68
N THR A 291 -4.66 -11.59 -9.54
CA THR A 291 -5.85 -10.75 -9.31
C THR A 291 -5.44 -9.55 -8.46
N ASN A 292 -6.20 -8.46 -8.53
CA ASN A 292 -5.93 -7.25 -7.74
C ASN A 292 -6.53 -7.40 -6.32
N TYR A 293 -6.01 -8.34 -5.53
CA TYR A 293 -6.54 -8.73 -4.22
C TYR A 293 -6.53 -7.59 -3.20
N TRP A 294 -5.40 -6.88 -3.10
CA TRP A 294 -5.26 -5.77 -2.17
C TRP A 294 -6.22 -4.64 -2.53
N PHE A 295 -6.28 -4.29 -3.82
CA PHE A 295 -7.12 -3.20 -4.30
C PHE A 295 -8.62 -3.51 -4.17
N ALA A 296 -9.03 -4.75 -4.42
CA ALA A 296 -10.41 -5.20 -4.27
C ALA A 296 -10.89 -5.15 -2.81
N SER A 297 -10.00 -5.15 -1.82
CA SER A 297 -10.34 -5.07 -0.40
C SER A 297 -10.81 -3.67 0.05
N GLY A 298 -10.83 -2.69 -0.84
CA GLY A 298 -11.41 -1.36 -0.61
C GLY A 298 -10.57 -0.21 -1.18
N THR A 299 -11.01 0.34 -2.32
CA THR A 299 -10.53 1.64 -2.80
C THR A 299 -11.28 2.73 -2.04
N PRO A 300 -10.61 3.61 -1.31
CA PRO A 300 -11.32 4.69 -0.62
C PRO A 300 -11.88 5.68 -1.66
N THR A 301 -13.19 5.89 -1.68
CA THR A 301 -13.83 7.00 -2.42
C THR A 301 -13.12 8.33 -2.13
N TYR A 302 -12.72 8.49 -0.87
CA TYR A 302 -11.93 9.61 -0.38
C TYR A 302 -10.64 9.86 -1.18
N LEU A 303 -9.90 8.80 -1.59
CA LEU A 303 -8.68 8.99 -2.40
C LEU A 303 -8.99 9.68 -3.73
N ILE A 304 -10.05 9.25 -4.41
CA ILE A 304 -10.45 9.84 -5.70
C ILE A 304 -10.86 11.30 -5.53
N GLU A 305 -11.58 11.62 -4.45
CA GLU A 305 -11.94 13.00 -4.12
C GLU A 305 -10.69 13.85 -3.84
N MET A 306 -9.70 13.30 -3.15
CA MET A 306 -8.46 14.01 -2.83
C MET A 306 -7.57 14.20 -4.07
N LEU A 307 -7.48 13.22 -4.99
CA LEU A 307 -6.78 13.38 -6.26
C LEU A 307 -7.37 14.55 -7.07
N ARG A 308 -8.70 14.67 -7.09
CA ARG A 308 -9.38 15.80 -7.73
C ARG A 308 -9.10 17.12 -7.02
N LYS A 309 -9.16 17.13 -5.68
CA LYS A 309 -8.94 18.35 -4.88
C LYS A 309 -7.55 18.94 -5.07
N PHE A 310 -6.54 18.06 -5.21
CA PHE A 310 -5.15 18.46 -5.40
C PHE A 310 -4.75 18.54 -6.90
N ASP A 311 -5.73 18.44 -7.81
CA ASP A 311 -5.53 18.47 -9.26
C ASP A 311 -4.41 17.53 -9.74
N THR A 312 -4.31 16.35 -9.12
CA THR A 312 -3.27 15.36 -9.38
C THR A 312 -3.72 14.42 -10.48
N LEU A 313 -3.01 14.44 -11.60
CA LEU A 313 -3.31 13.58 -12.74
C LEU A 313 -2.75 12.17 -12.53
N PRO A 314 -3.37 11.13 -13.11
CA PRO A 314 -2.86 9.75 -13.05
C PRO A 314 -1.40 9.58 -13.48
N THR A 315 -0.96 10.38 -14.46
CA THR A 315 0.43 10.39 -14.94
C THR A 315 1.42 10.98 -13.95
N ASP A 316 0.98 11.88 -13.08
CA ASP A 316 1.83 12.61 -12.14
C ASP A 316 2.10 11.81 -10.85
N ILE A 317 1.36 10.71 -10.64
CA ILE A 317 1.49 9.87 -9.44
C ILE A 317 2.86 9.17 -9.38
N SER A 318 3.46 8.87 -10.54
CA SER A 318 4.81 8.31 -10.61
C SER A 318 5.84 9.38 -10.93
N GLY A 319 6.96 9.39 -10.21
CA GLY A 319 8.02 10.37 -10.38
C GLY A 319 7.84 11.64 -9.54
N MET A 320 6.97 11.61 -8.52
CA MET A 320 6.90 12.67 -7.52
C MET A 320 8.21 12.70 -6.73
N GLU A 321 8.80 13.89 -6.57
CA GLU A 321 10.02 14.10 -5.79
C GLU A 321 9.73 14.92 -4.55
N GLY A 322 10.43 14.60 -3.45
CA GLY A 322 10.30 15.35 -2.20
C GLY A 322 11.17 14.80 -1.07
N GLY A 323 11.39 15.60 -0.05
CA GLY A 323 12.05 15.17 1.18
C GLY A 323 11.14 14.23 2.01
N ALA A 324 11.72 13.56 3.00
CA ALA A 324 10.94 12.71 3.91
C ALA A 324 9.78 13.46 4.55
N ASP A 325 9.96 14.73 4.90
CA ASP A 325 8.95 15.57 5.52
C ASP A 325 7.77 15.90 4.59
N ASP A 326 7.91 15.70 3.27
CA ASP A 326 6.84 15.97 2.30
C ASP A 326 5.84 14.81 2.19
N PHE A 327 6.27 13.57 2.37
CA PHE A 327 5.41 12.39 2.19
C PHE A 327 5.24 11.54 3.47
N ASP A 328 6.19 11.60 4.38
CA ASP A 328 6.10 10.97 5.70
C ASP A 328 5.48 11.93 6.75
N ALA A 329 4.77 12.95 6.27
CA ALA A 329 4.10 13.98 7.04
C ALA A 329 2.68 13.55 7.49
N PRO A 330 2.09 14.26 8.47
CA PRO A 330 0.69 14.08 8.81
C PRO A 330 -0.23 14.33 7.61
N THR A 331 -1.26 13.50 7.44
CA THR A 331 -2.26 13.68 6.38
C THR A 331 -3.26 14.80 6.67
N GLU A 332 -3.20 15.37 7.87
CA GLU A 332 -4.00 16.53 8.28
C GLU A 332 -3.32 17.82 7.81
N GLY A 333 -4.11 18.69 7.18
CA GLY A 333 -3.57 19.96 6.69
C GLY A 333 -2.54 19.80 5.57
N MET A 334 -2.45 18.62 4.93
CA MET A 334 -1.55 18.38 3.82
C MET A 334 -1.77 19.40 2.69
N THR A 335 -0.69 19.90 2.16
CA THR A 335 -0.65 20.83 1.01
C THR A 335 -0.53 20.10 -0.32
N THR A 336 -0.10 18.84 -0.29
CA THR A 336 0.02 17.94 -1.43
C THR A 336 -0.64 16.61 -1.10
N ILE A 337 -0.92 15.78 -2.11
CA ILE A 337 -1.49 14.46 -1.91
C ILE A 337 -0.45 13.38 -1.53
N MET A 338 0.85 13.71 -1.59
CA MET A 338 1.95 12.77 -1.38
C MET A 338 1.83 11.97 -0.06
N PRO A 339 1.56 12.63 1.11
CA PRO A 339 1.44 11.89 2.37
C PRO A 339 0.35 10.82 2.32
N LEU A 340 -0.80 11.14 1.75
CA LEU A 340 -1.92 10.22 1.63
C LEU A 340 -1.57 9.03 0.72
N LEU A 341 -0.99 9.28 -0.45
CA LEU A 341 -0.61 8.24 -1.41
C LEU A 341 0.44 7.29 -0.84
N TYR A 342 1.48 7.83 -0.19
CA TYR A 342 2.58 7.04 0.37
C TYR A 342 2.10 6.18 1.55
N GLN A 343 1.49 6.79 2.55
CA GLN A 343 1.08 6.09 3.77
C GLN A 343 -0.03 5.06 3.51
N SER A 344 -0.90 5.34 2.55
CA SER A 344 -1.92 4.37 2.13
C SER A 344 -1.39 3.26 1.21
N GLY A 345 -0.15 3.37 0.69
CA GLY A 345 0.50 2.35 -0.13
C GLY A 345 0.18 2.41 -1.63
N TYR A 346 -0.32 3.54 -2.13
CA TYR A 346 -0.51 3.76 -3.57
C TYR A 346 0.79 4.13 -4.28
N VAL A 347 1.70 4.79 -3.55
CA VAL A 347 3.08 5.02 -3.98
C VAL A 347 4.05 4.50 -2.94
N THR A 348 5.28 4.33 -3.36
CA THR A 348 6.39 3.86 -2.54
C THR A 348 7.66 4.59 -2.96
N ILE A 349 8.71 4.50 -2.16
CA ILE A 349 10.03 5.02 -2.51
C ILE A 349 10.60 4.20 -3.68
N LYS A 350 11.13 4.88 -4.70
CA LYS A 350 11.77 4.26 -5.88
C LYS A 350 13.23 4.60 -6.01
N ASP A 351 13.63 5.73 -5.46
CA ASP A 351 15.01 6.19 -5.49
C ASP A 351 15.26 7.24 -4.40
N TYR A 352 16.51 7.53 -4.13
CA TYR A 352 16.96 8.56 -3.20
C TYR A 352 18.22 9.24 -3.71
N ASP A 353 18.15 10.54 -3.86
CA ASP A 353 19.25 11.41 -4.22
C ASP A 353 19.88 11.98 -2.94
N GLU A 354 21.11 11.55 -2.64
CA GLU A 354 21.84 11.97 -1.44
C GLU A 354 22.26 13.44 -1.50
N ASP A 355 22.57 13.95 -2.71
CA ASP A 355 23.05 15.33 -2.89
C ASP A 355 21.95 16.36 -2.59
N PHE A 356 20.70 16.01 -2.91
CA PHE A 356 19.54 16.87 -2.69
C PHE A 356 18.66 16.44 -1.52
N ASN A 357 18.99 15.33 -0.82
CA ASN A 357 18.17 14.73 0.23
C ASN A 357 16.71 14.54 -0.22
N SER A 358 16.53 14.06 -1.44
CA SER A 358 15.25 13.94 -2.12
C SER A 358 14.94 12.49 -2.49
N TYR A 359 13.72 12.06 -2.20
CA TYR A 359 13.20 10.76 -2.58
C TYR A 359 12.35 10.88 -3.84
N THR A 360 12.48 9.91 -4.75
CA THR A 360 11.54 9.74 -5.86
C THR A 360 10.49 8.71 -5.47
N LEU A 361 9.22 9.08 -5.58
CA LEU A 361 8.07 8.21 -5.32
C LEU A 361 7.47 7.68 -6.61
N GLY A 362 6.95 6.45 -6.57
CA GLY A 362 6.27 5.85 -7.72
C GLY A 362 5.33 4.72 -7.33
N ILE A 363 4.49 4.30 -8.27
CA ILE A 363 3.57 3.18 -8.07
C ILE A 363 4.38 1.90 -7.82
N PRO A 364 4.08 1.11 -6.76
CA PRO A 364 4.90 -0.03 -6.37
C PRO A 364 4.92 -1.14 -7.44
N ASN A 365 3.76 -1.51 -7.98
CA ASN A 365 3.60 -2.69 -8.83
C ASN A 365 2.35 -2.60 -9.73
N ASN A 366 2.14 -3.63 -10.54
CA ASN A 366 1.01 -3.69 -11.47
C ASN A 366 -0.34 -3.81 -10.77
N GLU A 367 -0.46 -4.50 -9.65
CA GLU A 367 -1.72 -4.59 -8.90
C GLU A 367 -2.24 -3.19 -8.56
N VAL A 368 -1.37 -2.35 -7.97
CA VAL A 368 -1.74 -0.99 -7.57
C VAL A 368 -2.00 -0.12 -8.79
N ARG A 369 -1.16 -0.22 -9.83
CA ARG A 369 -1.33 0.55 -11.07
C ARG A 369 -2.68 0.28 -11.72
N ILE A 370 -3.01 -0.98 -11.95
CA ILE A 370 -4.25 -1.40 -12.60
C ILE A 370 -5.45 -1.05 -11.72
N GLY A 371 -5.36 -1.33 -10.43
CA GLY A 371 -6.43 -1.05 -9.49
C GLY A 371 -6.76 0.45 -9.41
N LEU A 372 -5.75 1.30 -9.26
CA LEU A 372 -5.89 2.75 -9.22
C LEU A 372 -6.48 3.29 -10.54
N THR A 373 -5.98 2.79 -11.68
CA THR A 373 -6.51 3.15 -13.00
C THR A 373 -7.98 2.79 -13.14
N LYS A 374 -8.39 1.57 -12.74
CA LYS A 374 -9.81 1.16 -12.75
C LYS A 374 -10.69 2.07 -11.89
N ALA A 375 -10.19 2.51 -10.75
CA ALA A 375 -10.92 3.43 -9.87
C ALA A 375 -11.05 4.84 -10.46
N LEU A 376 -10.09 5.26 -11.29
CA LEU A 376 -10.09 6.58 -11.92
C LEU A 376 -10.92 6.63 -13.21
N VAL A 377 -11.18 5.50 -13.87
CA VAL A 377 -11.97 5.42 -15.12
C VAL A 377 -13.25 6.27 -15.08
N PRO A 378 -14.13 6.18 -14.04
CA PRO A 378 -15.36 6.97 -14.00
C PRO A 378 -15.15 8.48 -13.96
N SER A 379 -13.94 8.94 -13.64
CA SER A 379 -13.59 10.36 -13.54
C SER A 379 -13.13 10.96 -14.85
N TYR A 380 -12.57 10.14 -15.75
CA TYR A 380 -11.99 10.58 -17.01
C TYR A 380 -12.77 10.09 -18.25
N VAL A 381 -13.45 8.94 -18.12
CA VAL A 381 -14.16 8.28 -19.22
C VAL A 381 -15.56 7.94 -18.73
N MET A 382 -16.51 8.90 -18.79
CA MET A 382 -17.90 8.63 -18.38
C MET A 382 -18.64 7.77 -19.42
N PRO A 383 -19.62 6.98 -19.06
CA PRO A 383 -19.87 6.12 -17.90
C PRO A 383 -20.21 4.68 -18.25
N ASN A 384 -19.45 3.94 -18.99
CA ASN A 384 -19.71 2.50 -19.07
C ASN A 384 -18.39 1.74 -18.95
N THR A 385 -18.03 1.37 -17.71
CA THR A 385 -16.83 0.58 -17.41
C THR A 385 -16.77 -0.71 -18.23
N LEU A 386 -17.90 -1.30 -18.62
CA LEU A 386 -17.95 -2.48 -19.48
C LEU A 386 -17.44 -2.15 -20.89
N ILE A 387 -17.83 -1.00 -21.46
CA ILE A 387 -17.34 -0.56 -22.78
C ILE A 387 -15.83 -0.30 -22.72
N VAL A 388 -15.36 0.42 -21.69
CA VAL A 388 -13.93 0.69 -21.49
C VAL A 388 -13.13 -0.61 -21.41
N ASN A 389 -13.54 -1.56 -20.57
CA ASN A 389 -12.87 -2.84 -20.41
C ASN A 389 -12.90 -3.69 -21.69
N ASN A 390 -14.00 -3.68 -22.43
CA ASN A 390 -14.08 -4.39 -23.72
C ASN A 390 -13.18 -3.75 -24.77
N THR A 391 -13.10 -2.42 -24.81
CA THR A 391 -12.19 -1.71 -25.71
C THR A 391 -10.74 -2.04 -25.38
N ALA A 392 -10.34 -1.93 -24.10
CA ALA A 392 -8.98 -2.30 -23.67
C ALA A 392 -8.62 -3.75 -24.03
N ARG A 393 -9.56 -4.70 -23.83
CA ARG A 393 -9.36 -6.12 -24.21
C ARG A 393 -9.19 -6.30 -25.71
N ASN A 394 -9.97 -5.60 -26.53
CA ASN A 394 -9.86 -5.70 -27.98
C ASN A 394 -8.58 -5.04 -28.48
N ILE A 395 -8.17 -3.90 -27.93
CA ILE A 395 -6.86 -3.29 -28.20
C ILE A 395 -5.74 -4.29 -27.85
N ALA A 396 -5.80 -4.94 -26.68
CA ALA A 396 -4.83 -5.98 -26.32
C ALA A 396 -4.74 -7.10 -27.37
N ARG A 397 -5.89 -7.55 -27.94
CA ARG A 397 -5.91 -8.56 -29.01
C ARG A 397 -5.25 -8.11 -30.32
N HIS A 398 -5.36 -6.82 -30.66
CA HIS A 398 -4.64 -6.27 -31.83
C HIS A 398 -3.13 -6.19 -31.54
N LEU A 399 -2.74 -5.72 -30.35
CA LEU A 399 -1.32 -5.64 -29.96
C LEU A 399 -0.64 -7.00 -29.86
N THR A 400 -1.35 -8.08 -29.48
CA THR A 400 -0.79 -9.45 -29.51
C THR A 400 -0.49 -9.95 -30.92
N LYS A 401 -0.99 -9.27 -31.95
CA LYS A 401 -0.76 -9.57 -33.37
C LYS A 401 0.10 -8.53 -34.06
N ASP A 402 0.74 -7.65 -33.29
CA ASP A 402 1.50 -6.48 -33.76
C ASP A 402 0.68 -5.53 -34.67
N ASP A 403 -0.67 -5.57 -34.55
CA ASP A 403 -1.58 -4.74 -35.33
C ASP A 403 -1.90 -3.41 -34.61
N ILE A 404 -0.95 -2.49 -34.62
CA ILE A 404 -1.09 -1.17 -34.00
C ILE A 404 -2.15 -0.32 -34.73
N ASN A 405 -2.33 -0.47 -36.06
CA ASN A 405 -3.36 0.26 -36.80
C ASN A 405 -4.76 -0.13 -36.35
N GLY A 406 -5.03 -1.43 -36.19
CA GLY A 406 -6.29 -1.92 -35.64
C GLY A 406 -6.54 -1.43 -34.22
N ALA A 407 -5.52 -1.40 -33.38
CA ALA A 407 -5.60 -0.87 -32.03
C ALA A 407 -5.97 0.63 -32.01
N LEU A 408 -5.33 1.46 -32.86
CA LEU A 408 -5.62 2.90 -32.96
C LEU A 408 -7.01 3.18 -33.57
N SER A 409 -7.45 2.39 -34.55
CA SER A 409 -8.81 2.50 -35.11
C SER A 409 -9.89 2.21 -34.06
N LEU A 410 -9.69 1.21 -33.22
CA LEU A 410 -10.59 0.95 -32.07
C LEU A 410 -10.58 2.09 -31.07
N LEU A 411 -9.41 2.63 -30.77
CA LEU A 411 -9.25 3.75 -29.86
C LEU A 411 -9.96 5.02 -30.40
N GLN A 412 -9.80 5.31 -31.70
CA GLN A 412 -10.50 6.41 -32.39
C GLN A 412 -12.02 6.27 -32.25
N THR A 413 -12.55 5.07 -32.54
CA THR A 413 -13.97 4.78 -32.41
C THR A 413 -14.46 4.96 -30.97
N PHE A 414 -13.70 4.44 -30.00
CA PHE A 414 -14.02 4.55 -28.59
C PHE A 414 -14.08 6.01 -28.14
N LEU A 415 -13.07 6.82 -28.46
CA LEU A 415 -13.00 8.24 -28.07
C LEU A 415 -14.20 9.02 -28.61
N GLY A 416 -14.67 8.71 -29.83
CA GLY A 416 -15.88 9.29 -30.38
C GLY A 416 -17.18 8.97 -29.61
N THR A 417 -17.14 7.96 -28.72
CA THR A 417 -18.29 7.58 -27.88
C THR A 417 -18.21 8.15 -26.45
N VAL A 418 -17.09 8.75 -26.05
CA VAL A 418 -16.91 9.32 -24.72
C VAL A 418 -17.74 10.61 -24.56
N PRO A 419 -18.67 10.67 -23.59
CA PRO A 419 -19.51 11.85 -23.38
C PRO A 419 -18.70 13.08 -22.93
N TYR A 420 -19.29 14.23 -23.16
CA TYR A 420 -18.72 15.53 -22.80
C TYR A 420 -18.54 15.70 -21.29
N CYS A 421 -17.31 16.02 -20.85
CA CYS A 421 -17.03 16.57 -19.52
C CYS A 421 -16.58 18.03 -19.68
N ASN A 422 -17.17 18.98 -18.93
CA ASN A 422 -16.82 20.39 -19.00
C ASN A 422 -15.33 20.60 -18.66
N GLY A 423 -14.61 21.33 -19.53
CA GLY A 423 -13.20 21.71 -19.31
C GLY A 423 -12.15 20.69 -19.77
N THR A 424 -12.52 19.61 -20.48
CA THR A 424 -11.64 18.48 -20.78
C THR A 424 -11.03 18.47 -22.19
N ASN A 425 -11.17 19.53 -22.96
CA ASN A 425 -10.70 19.58 -24.36
C ASN A 425 -9.25 20.09 -24.46
N THR A 426 -8.32 19.41 -23.80
CA THR A 426 -6.88 19.74 -23.78
C THR A 426 -6.05 18.52 -24.21
N GLU A 427 -4.83 18.76 -24.74
CA GLU A 427 -3.85 17.72 -25.06
C GLU A 427 -3.61 16.81 -23.84
N GLY A 428 -3.49 17.40 -22.65
CA GLY A 428 -3.32 16.66 -21.40
C GLY A 428 -4.49 15.75 -21.06
N HIS A 429 -5.74 16.12 -21.35
CA HIS A 429 -6.87 15.23 -21.12
C HIS A 429 -6.80 13.96 -21.99
N TYR A 430 -6.49 14.10 -23.28
CA TYR A 430 -6.35 12.95 -24.18
C TYR A 430 -5.17 12.06 -23.77
N GLN A 431 -4.08 12.65 -23.28
CA GLN A 431 -2.95 11.91 -22.71
C GLN A 431 -3.39 11.05 -21.53
N GLN A 432 -4.18 11.61 -20.60
CA GLN A 432 -4.71 10.85 -19.45
C GLN A 432 -5.63 9.71 -19.91
N VAL A 433 -6.54 9.95 -20.84
CA VAL A 433 -7.44 8.91 -21.36
C VAL A 433 -6.64 7.79 -22.02
N LEU A 434 -5.64 8.11 -22.83
CA LEU A 434 -4.77 7.11 -23.45
C LEU A 434 -3.98 6.31 -22.41
N TYR A 435 -3.40 6.99 -21.43
CA TYR A 435 -2.69 6.35 -20.33
C TYR A 435 -3.59 5.36 -19.58
N ILE A 436 -4.82 5.76 -19.26
CA ILE A 436 -5.84 4.91 -18.64
C ILE A 436 -6.13 3.68 -19.50
N ILE A 437 -6.43 3.87 -20.80
CA ILE A 437 -6.77 2.77 -21.70
C ILE A 437 -5.60 1.79 -21.84
N PHE A 438 -4.39 2.29 -22.10
CA PHE A 438 -3.23 1.42 -22.25
C PHE A 438 -2.85 0.72 -20.95
N THR A 439 -3.02 1.37 -19.80
CA THR A 439 -2.84 0.70 -18.50
C THR A 439 -3.83 -0.45 -18.33
N LEU A 440 -5.09 -0.28 -18.74
CA LEU A 440 -6.07 -1.36 -18.72
C LEU A 440 -5.74 -2.47 -19.74
N VAL A 441 -5.10 -2.14 -20.86
CA VAL A 441 -4.58 -3.14 -21.80
C VAL A 441 -3.57 -4.05 -21.11
N SER A 442 -2.71 -3.54 -20.23
CA SER A 442 -1.74 -4.35 -19.49
C SER A 442 -2.38 -5.36 -18.52
N ASP A 443 -3.64 -5.17 -18.11
CA ASP A 443 -4.41 -6.14 -17.33
C ASP A 443 -4.79 -7.40 -18.15
N TYR A 444 -4.98 -7.22 -19.45
CA TYR A 444 -5.35 -8.29 -20.38
C TYR A 444 -4.17 -8.89 -21.15
N PHE A 445 -3.08 -8.15 -21.23
CA PHE A 445 -1.87 -8.55 -21.92
C PHE A 445 -0.67 -8.34 -21.00
N ALA A 446 -0.30 -9.39 -20.26
CA ALA A 446 0.73 -9.37 -19.22
C ALA A 446 2.13 -8.93 -19.69
N ASP A 447 2.38 -8.91 -21.00
CA ASP A 447 3.65 -8.53 -21.60
C ASP A 447 3.69 -7.07 -22.09
N VAL A 448 2.73 -6.25 -21.66
CA VAL A 448 2.69 -4.81 -21.95
C VAL A 448 3.13 -4.03 -20.72
N GLU A 449 4.11 -3.18 -20.90
CA GLU A 449 4.56 -2.20 -19.91
C GLU A 449 4.29 -0.78 -20.42
N ILE A 450 3.84 0.09 -19.53
CA ILE A 450 3.52 1.48 -19.86
C ILE A 450 4.33 2.39 -18.96
N HIS A 451 5.00 3.34 -19.59
CA HIS A 451 5.79 4.35 -18.92
C HIS A 451 5.37 5.74 -19.39
N THR A 452 5.29 6.68 -18.47
CA THR A 452 5.21 8.11 -18.75
C THR A 452 6.54 8.73 -18.33
N PRO A 453 7.50 8.85 -19.26
CA PRO A 453 8.78 9.43 -18.91
C PRO A 453 8.62 10.90 -18.57
N THR A 454 9.12 11.34 -17.42
CA THR A 454 9.16 12.74 -17.03
C THR A 454 9.80 13.59 -18.14
N GLY A 455 9.00 14.42 -18.78
CA GLY A 455 9.42 15.55 -19.59
C GLY A 455 9.68 15.32 -21.08
N ARG A 456 9.37 14.16 -21.72
CA ARG A 456 9.83 14.00 -23.12
C ARG A 456 8.94 13.23 -24.11
N VAL A 457 8.33 12.09 -23.79
CA VAL A 457 7.37 11.34 -24.62
C VAL A 457 6.08 11.22 -23.83
N ASP A 458 4.97 11.31 -24.52
CA ASP A 458 3.69 11.26 -23.80
C ASP A 458 3.42 9.87 -23.21
N ILE A 459 3.63 8.82 -24.01
CA ILE A 459 3.45 7.43 -23.56
C ILE A 459 4.46 6.51 -24.23
N VAL A 460 5.04 5.58 -23.47
CA VAL A 460 5.83 4.45 -23.97
C VAL A 460 5.07 3.17 -23.67
N LEU A 461 4.83 2.36 -24.68
CA LEU A 461 4.16 1.06 -24.57
C LEU A 461 5.11 -0.01 -25.08
N GLN A 462 5.54 -0.89 -24.19
CA GLN A 462 6.43 -1.99 -24.50
C GLN A 462 5.62 -3.30 -24.55
N THR A 463 5.77 -4.05 -25.65
CA THR A 463 5.29 -5.42 -25.79
C THR A 463 6.48 -6.39 -25.75
N LYS A 464 6.23 -7.70 -25.88
CA LYS A 464 7.31 -8.69 -26.03
C LYS A 464 8.19 -8.47 -27.26
N THR A 465 7.60 -7.92 -28.32
CA THR A 465 8.19 -7.85 -29.65
C THR A 465 8.61 -6.46 -30.04
N THR A 466 7.98 -5.41 -29.45
CA THR A 466 8.07 -4.05 -29.98
C THR A 466 7.95 -3.01 -28.86
N LEU A 467 8.71 -1.93 -28.98
CA LEU A 467 8.59 -0.73 -28.15
C LEU A 467 7.93 0.38 -28.98
N TYR A 468 6.74 0.80 -28.56
CA TYR A 468 5.99 1.89 -29.19
C TYR A 468 6.20 3.19 -28.43
N LEU A 469 6.57 4.25 -29.15
CA LEU A 469 6.73 5.62 -28.61
C LEU A 469 5.60 6.49 -29.15
N PHE A 470 4.70 6.92 -28.27
CA PHE A 470 3.57 7.78 -28.63
C PHE A 470 3.84 9.23 -28.30
N GLU A 471 3.59 10.10 -29.25
CA GLU A 471 3.54 11.55 -29.06
C GLU A 471 2.18 12.07 -29.56
N LEU A 472 1.59 12.98 -28.81
CA LEU A 472 0.24 13.47 -29.01
C LEU A 472 0.26 14.93 -29.44
N LYS A 473 -0.67 15.32 -30.29
CA LYS A 473 -0.94 16.70 -30.62
C LYS A 473 -2.44 16.94 -30.65
N LEU A 474 -2.84 18.16 -30.31
CA LEU A 474 -4.21 18.63 -30.41
C LEU A 474 -4.29 19.72 -31.47
N ASP A 475 -5.22 19.54 -32.43
CA ASP A 475 -5.51 20.49 -33.53
C ASP A 475 -4.27 20.89 -34.35
N LYS A 476 -3.34 19.92 -34.54
CA LYS A 476 -2.14 20.10 -35.35
C LYS A 476 -2.06 19.04 -36.47
N SER A 477 -1.09 18.15 -36.43
CA SER A 477 -0.98 17.02 -37.35
C SER A 477 -0.18 15.86 -36.73
N ALA A 478 -0.43 14.63 -37.19
CA ALA A 478 0.37 13.47 -36.81
C ALA A 478 1.85 13.65 -37.21
N GLN A 479 2.14 14.37 -38.29
CA GLN A 479 3.51 14.70 -38.68
C GLN A 479 4.21 15.63 -37.66
N ALA A 480 3.48 16.57 -37.07
CA ALA A 480 4.02 17.45 -36.03
C ALA A 480 4.40 16.64 -34.77
N ALA A 481 3.61 15.62 -34.44
CA ALA A 481 3.93 14.67 -33.36
C ALA A 481 5.20 13.87 -33.71
N MET A 482 5.30 13.32 -34.92
CA MET A 482 6.47 12.57 -35.37
C MET A 482 7.75 13.41 -35.33
N ASN A 483 7.69 14.66 -35.81
CA ASN A 483 8.82 15.58 -35.78
C ASN A 483 9.31 15.85 -34.35
N GLN A 484 8.42 15.87 -33.38
CA GLN A 484 8.77 16.04 -31.99
C GLN A 484 9.49 14.81 -31.39
N ILE A 485 9.07 13.60 -31.80
CA ILE A 485 9.79 12.37 -31.44
C ILE A 485 11.22 12.41 -31.99
N ASP A 486 11.39 12.85 -33.22
CA ASP A 486 12.72 12.90 -33.88
C ASP A 486 13.66 13.94 -33.28
N LEU A 487 13.13 15.13 -32.94
CA LEU A 487 13.92 16.21 -32.33
C LEU A 487 14.51 15.86 -30.96
N LYS A 488 13.90 14.92 -30.24
CA LYS A 488 14.26 14.58 -28.88
C LYS A 488 15.15 13.33 -28.73
N ASP A 489 15.59 12.74 -29.87
CA ASP A 489 16.53 11.61 -29.99
C ASP A 489 16.27 10.42 -29.04
N TYR A 490 15.02 9.97 -28.99
CA TYR A 490 14.62 8.85 -28.13
C TYR A 490 15.22 7.51 -28.52
N LYS A 491 15.65 7.35 -29.80
CA LYS A 491 16.28 6.11 -30.24
C LYS A 491 17.49 5.73 -29.40
N GLN A 492 18.32 6.70 -29.00
CA GLN A 492 19.50 6.42 -28.17
C GLN A 492 19.12 5.97 -26.75
N LYS A 493 18.11 6.61 -26.16
CA LYS A 493 17.69 6.32 -24.78
C LYS A 493 17.10 4.91 -24.62
N PHE A 494 16.38 4.41 -25.64
CA PHE A 494 15.75 3.10 -25.64
C PHE A 494 16.50 2.05 -26.46
N ALA A 495 17.62 2.37 -27.09
CA ALA A 495 18.43 1.43 -27.87
C ALA A 495 18.93 0.23 -27.05
N LEU A 496 19.06 0.39 -25.74
CA LEU A 496 19.50 -0.68 -24.83
C LEU A 496 18.43 -1.73 -24.52
N CYS A 497 17.15 -1.49 -24.86
CA CYS A 497 16.08 -2.47 -24.59
C CYS A 497 16.08 -3.67 -25.56
N GLY A 498 16.83 -3.58 -26.66
CA GLY A 498 16.99 -4.66 -27.64
C GLY A 498 15.73 -4.99 -28.46
N LEU A 499 14.66 -4.19 -28.35
CA LEU A 499 13.42 -4.33 -29.10
C LEU A 499 13.36 -3.36 -30.29
N PRO A 500 12.69 -3.73 -31.39
CA PRO A 500 12.30 -2.79 -32.43
C PRO A 500 11.54 -1.60 -31.85
N ILE A 501 11.89 -0.39 -32.26
CA ILE A 501 11.23 0.84 -31.82
C ILE A 501 10.33 1.32 -32.94
N VAL A 502 9.04 1.46 -32.63
CA VAL A 502 8.01 2.00 -33.53
C VAL A 502 7.53 3.34 -32.96
N LYS A 503 7.65 4.39 -33.77
CA LYS A 503 7.15 5.72 -33.44
C LYS A 503 5.71 5.87 -33.88
N VAL A 504 4.88 6.47 -33.04
CA VAL A 504 3.45 6.67 -33.28
C VAL A 504 3.11 8.12 -32.95
N GLY A 505 2.94 8.95 -33.98
CA GLY A 505 2.44 10.30 -33.84
C GLY A 505 0.92 10.32 -33.99
N ILE A 506 0.21 10.90 -33.03
CA ILE A 506 -1.26 10.98 -33.03
C ILE A 506 -1.69 12.44 -32.98
N ASN A 507 -2.65 12.81 -33.83
CA ASN A 507 -3.32 14.10 -33.73
C ASN A 507 -4.77 13.94 -33.31
N PHE A 508 -5.19 14.70 -32.30
CA PHE A 508 -6.57 14.80 -31.85
C PHE A 508 -7.25 16.02 -32.46
N ASP A 509 -8.52 15.88 -32.76
CA ASP A 509 -9.40 16.95 -33.21
C ASP A 509 -10.29 17.36 -32.03
N SER A 510 -10.14 18.61 -31.58
CA SER A 510 -10.89 19.13 -30.43
C SER A 510 -12.38 19.32 -30.69
N GLU A 511 -12.80 19.54 -31.95
CA GLU A 511 -14.19 19.66 -32.33
C GLU A 511 -14.87 18.28 -32.43
N LYS A 512 -14.22 17.32 -33.10
CA LYS A 512 -14.72 15.94 -33.23
C LYS A 512 -14.47 15.08 -32.01
N ARG A 513 -13.56 15.51 -31.12
CA ARG A 513 -13.18 14.85 -29.86
C ARG A 513 -12.70 13.43 -30.03
N THR A 514 -11.97 13.20 -31.08
CA THR A 514 -11.37 11.89 -31.36
C THR A 514 -10.05 12.06 -32.07
N ILE A 515 -9.39 10.95 -32.37
CA ILE A 515 -8.20 10.96 -33.20
C ILE A 515 -8.60 11.37 -34.61
N SER A 516 -7.97 12.40 -35.17
CA SER A 516 -8.16 12.83 -36.55
C SER A 516 -7.32 12.03 -37.52
N ASP A 517 -6.03 11.84 -37.18
CA ASP A 517 -5.05 11.09 -37.96
C ASP A 517 -3.92 10.57 -37.07
N TRP A 518 -3.21 9.56 -37.57
CA TRP A 518 -1.98 9.06 -36.96
C TRP A 518 -0.95 8.68 -38.00
N LYS A 519 0.31 8.67 -37.59
CA LYS A 519 1.44 8.24 -38.41
C LYS A 519 2.31 7.25 -37.61
N ILE A 520 2.77 6.19 -38.30
CA ILE A 520 3.61 5.12 -37.73
C ILE A 520 4.90 5.01 -38.54
N GLU A 521 6.05 5.02 -37.88
CA GLU A 521 7.37 4.82 -38.47
C GLU A 521 8.25 3.87 -37.66
#